data_89865a19bdeb935d99fc18b48c9369bc
#
_entry.id   89865a19bdeb935d99fc18b48c9369bc
#
_cell.length_a   1.000
_cell.length_b   1.000
_cell.length_c   1.000
_cell.angle_alpha   90.00
_cell.angle_beta   90.00
_cell.angle_gamma   90.00
#
_symmetry.space_group_name_H-M   'P 1'
#
loop_
_entity.id
_entity.type
_entity.pdbx_description
1 polymer ?
#
loop_
_entity_poly.entity_id
_entity_poly.type
_entity_poly.pdbx_seq_one_letter_code
_entity_poly.pdbx_strand_id
1 'polypeptide(L)'
;VKAAKEATQRLLNMKNMPDAIFGINDDMAIGAIEAIKEKGLKIPEEVAVFGFSNSKRSRYMTPSVSTINQFPEKIGETAAELLFEQILDAKHAQIREEVINSELIVRESSDRSFM
;
A
#
# COMPACT_ATOMS: atom_id res chain seq x y z
N VAL A 1 6.87 8.16 7.47
CA VAL A 1 6.58 7.32 8.64
C VAL A 1 6.12 8.18 9.82
N LYS A 2 6.88 9.19 10.21
CA LYS A 2 6.55 10.04 11.36
C LYS A 2 5.18 10.72 11.24
N ALA A 3 4.88 11.33 10.10
CA ALA A 3 3.60 12.01 9.88
C ALA A 3 2.41 11.02 9.93
N ALA A 4 2.59 9.83 9.39
CA ALA A 4 1.57 8.77 9.44
C ALA A 4 1.35 8.28 10.87
N LYS A 5 2.43 8.14 11.65
CA LYS A 5 2.34 7.76 13.05
C LYS A 5 1.56 8.79 13.86
N GLU A 6 1.86 10.08 13.70
CA GLU A 6 1.15 11.16 14.38
C GLU A 6 -0.32 11.23 13.98
N ALA A 7 -0.63 11.09 12.69
CA ALA A 7 -2.00 11.05 12.20
C ALA A 7 -2.77 9.86 12.78
N THR A 8 -2.13 8.69 12.84
CA THR A 8 -2.74 7.49 13.42
C THR A 8 -3.00 7.67 14.91
N GLN A 9 -2.08 8.27 15.65
CA GLN A 9 -2.28 8.58 17.07
C GLN A 9 -3.54 9.43 17.28
N ARG A 10 -3.79 10.41 16.40
CA ARG A 10 -5.03 11.22 16.48
C ARG A 10 -6.26 10.37 16.19
N LEU A 11 -6.21 9.50 15.19
CA LEU A 11 -7.34 8.61 14.85
C LEU A 11 -7.67 7.66 16.00
N LEU A 12 -6.65 7.10 16.65
CA LEU A 12 -6.82 6.16 17.77
C LEU A 12 -7.35 6.82 19.03
N ASN A 13 -7.26 8.13 19.15
CA ASN A 13 -7.78 8.90 20.27
C ASN A 13 -9.20 9.45 20.04
N MET A 14 -9.79 9.18 18.88
CA MET A 14 -11.16 9.58 18.59
C MET A 14 -12.16 8.73 19.39
N LYS A 15 -13.34 9.31 19.68
CA LYS A 15 -14.42 8.62 20.41
C LYS A 15 -14.82 7.31 19.72
N ASN A 16 -14.92 7.33 18.38
CA ASN A 16 -15.18 6.16 17.57
C ASN A 16 -13.89 5.80 16.83
N MET A 17 -13.00 5.09 17.51
CA MET A 17 -11.72 4.64 16.94
C MET A 17 -11.96 3.73 15.72
N PRO A 18 -11.25 3.93 14.60
CA PRO A 18 -11.37 3.05 13.46
C PRO A 18 -10.86 1.64 13.80
N ASP A 19 -11.42 0.64 13.18
CA ASP A 19 -10.97 -0.76 13.28
C ASP A 19 -10.12 -1.20 12.10
N ALA A 20 -9.90 -0.32 11.12
CA ALA A 20 -9.01 -0.54 9.99
C ALA A 20 -8.42 0.80 9.52
N ILE A 21 -7.16 0.78 9.13
CA ILE A 21 -6.44 1.94 8.61
C ILE A 21 -5.76 1.56 7.30
N PHE A 22 -6.00 2.37 6.27
CA PHE A 22 -5.34 2.26 4.98
C PHE A 22 -4.27 3.34 4.84
N GLY A 23 -3.03 2.92 4.64
CA GLY A 23 -1.93 3.82 4.28
C GLY A 23 -1.83 3.98 2.77
N ILE A 24 -1.62 5.21 2.29
CA ILE A 24 -1.51 5.47 0.85
C ILE A 24 -0.29 4.80 0.22
N ASN A 25 0.67 4.41 1.04
CA ASN A 25 1.78 3.55 0.67
C ASN A 25 2.22 2.72 1.89
N ASP A 26 3.15 1.79 1.69
CA ASP A 26 3.60 0.91 2.76
C ASP A 26 4.32 1.66 3.89
N ASP A 27 5.05 2.71 3.60
CA ASP A 27 5.72 3.50 4.64
C ASP A 27 4.71 4.17 5.57
N MET A 28 3.59 4.65 5.02
CA MET A 28 2.50 5.20 5.83
C MET A 28 1.82 4.12 6.67
N ALA A 29 1.61 2.94 6.09
CA ALA A 29 1.08 1.78 6.83
C ALA A 29 2.00 1.37 7.98
N ILE A 30 3.31 1.39 7.77
CA ILE A 30 4.31 1.11 8.80
C ILE A 30 4.21 2.12 9.96
N GLY A 31 4.09 3.40 9.63
CA GLY A 31 3.87 4.45 10.65
C GLY A 31 2.60 4.21 11.45
N ALA A 32 1.52 3.78 10.80
CA ALA A 32 0.28 3.41 11.48
C ALA A 32 0.49 2.23 12.42
N ILE A 33 1.20 1.20 11.98
CA ILE A 33 1.50 0.01 12.80
C ILE A 33 2.29 0.41 14.06
N GLU A 34 3.26 1.28 13.92
CA GLU A 34 4.03 1.77 15.08
C GLU A 34 3.13 2.44 16.11
N ALA A 35 2.24 3.33 15.67
CA ALA A 35 1.31 4.02 16.57
C ALA A 35 0.33 3.06 17.27
N ILE A 36 -0.17 2.08 16.54
CA ILE A 36 -1.09 1.07 17.08
C ILE A 36 -0.40 0.22 18.16
N LYS A 37 0.83 -0.22 17.88
CA LYS A 37 1.63 -0.99 18.84
C LYS A 37 1.96 -0.19 20.10
N GLU A 38 2.34 1.07 19.95
CA GLU A 38 2.63 1.93 21.09
C GLU A 38 1.42 2.14 22.00
N LYS A 39 0.22 2.13 21.43
CA LYS A 39 -1.01 2.21 22.20
C LYS A 39 -1.41 0.86 22.83
N GLY A 40 -0.69 -0.20 22.55
CA GLY A 40 -0.97 -1.53 23.08
C GLY A 40 -2.12 -2.26 22.42
N LEU A 41 -2.53 -1.82 21.23
CA LEU A 41 -3.62 -2.45 20.48
C LEU A 41 -3.07 -3.58 19.59
N LYS A 42 -3.92 -4.56 19.35
CA LYS A 42 -3.57 -5.76 18.55
C LYS A 42 -3.88 -5.55 17.08
N ILE A 43 -2.97 -5.99 16.22
CA ILE A 43 -3.10 -5.98 14.76
C ILE A 43 -3.12 -7.45 14.29
N PRO A 44 -4.13 -7.90 13.54
CA PRO A 44 -5.29 -7.16 13.02
C PRO A 44 -6.54 -7.20 13.91
N GLU A 45 -6.48 -7.83 15.09
CA GLU A 45 -7.67 -8.14 15.90
C GLU A 45 -8.46 -6.88 16.25
N GLU A 46 -7.78 -5.83 16.71
CA GLU A 46 -8.43 -4.57 17.10
C GLU A 46 -8.37 -3.52 15.99
N VAL A 47 -7.24 -3.44 15.30
CA VAL A 47 -7.06 -2.52 14.15
C VAL A 47 -6.32 -3.24 13.04
N ALA A 48 -6.95 -3.39 11.90
CA ALA A 48 -6.31 -3.91 10.70
C ALA A 48 -5.57 -2.79 9.97
N VAL A 49 -4.47 -3.12 9.30
CA VAL A 49 -3.69 -2.15 8.54
C VAL A 49 -3.43 -2.66 7.12
N PHE A 50 -3.57 -1.79 6.15
CA PHE A 50 -3.35 -2.08 4.75
C PHE A 50 -2.52 -0.97 4.10
N GLY A 51 -1.53 -1.33 3.32
CA GLY A 51 -0.66 -0.40 2.60
C GLY A 51 -0.88 -0.43 1.09
N PHE A 52 0.11 0.04 0.36
CA PHE A 52 0.10 0.11 -1.10
C PHE A 52 1.54 0.15 -1.60
N SER A 53 1.85 -0.53 -2.66
CA SER A 53 3.13 -0.57 -3.40
C SER A 53 4.03 -1.79 -3.19
N ASN A 54 3.72 -2.66 -2.25
CA ASN A 54 4.47 -3.91 -2.02
C ASN A 54 5.99 -3.69 -1.83
N SER A 55 6.34 -2.81 -0.91
CA SER A 55 7.74 -2.57 -0.56
C SER A 55 8.37 -3.80 0.08
N LYS A 56 9.70 -3.92 -0.01
CA LYS A 56 10.40 -5.03 0.65
C LYS A 56 10.18 -5.02 2.16
N ARG A 57 10.18 -3.84 2.78
CA ARG A 57 9.95 -3.70 4.23
C ARG A 57 8.62 -4.29 4.66
N SER A 58 7.57 -4.07 3.88
CA SER A 58 6.23 -4.53 4.23
C SER A 58 6.16 -6.05 4.39
N ARG A 59 6.96 -6.77 3.62
CA ARG A 59 7.00 -8.24 3.65
C ARG A 59 7.67 -8.78 4.92
N TYR A 60 8.71 -8.11 5.40
CA TYR A 60 9.58 -8.62 6.47
C TYR A 60 9.28 -8.03 7.84
N MET A 61 8.29 -7.17 7.94
CA MET A 61 7.83 -6.64 9.23
C MET A 61 7.01 -7.66 10.02
N THR A 62 6.85 -7.38 11.30
CA THR A 62 5.94 -8.12 12.17
C THR A 62 4.94 -7.14 12.80
N PRO A 63 3.64 -7.21 12.45
CA PRO A 63 3.07 -8.11 11.44
C PRO A 63 3.51 -7.74 10.03
N SER A 64 3.57 -8.72 9.13
CA SER A 64 3.78 -8.46 7.71
C SER A 64 2.60 -7.68 7.13
N VAL A 65 2.89 -6.70 6.27
CA VAL A 65 1.91 -5.70 5.85
C VAL A 65 1.17 -6.14 4.59
N SER A 66 -0.15 -6.21 4.69
CA SER A 66 -1.03 -6.37 3.53
C SER A 66 -0.91 -5.15 2.62
N THR A 67 -0.88 -5.37 1.33
CA THR A 67 -0.54 -4.32 0.36
C THR A 67 -1.11 -4.60 -1.02
N ILE A 68 -0.83 -3.71 -1.95
CA ILE A 68 -1.16 -3.83 -3.37
C ILE A 68 0.13 -3.91 -4.16
N ASN A 69 0.29 -4.95 -4.97
CA ASN A 69 1.38 -5.02 -5.94
C ASN A 69 0.92 -4.36 -7.25
N GLN A 70 1.61 -3.31 -7.63
CA GLN A 70 1.32 -2.55 -8.86
C GLN A 70 2.08 -3.07 -10.08
N PHE A 71 2.98 -4.02 -9.92
CA PHE A 71 3.88 -4.49 -10.97
C PHE A 71 4.67 -3.33 -11.61
N PRO A 72 5.49 -2.60 -10.83
CA PRO A 72 6.16 -1.39 -11.32
C PRO A 72 7.10 -1.64 -12.51
N GLU A 73 7.72 -2.81 -12.57
CA GLU A 73 8.56 -3.20 -13.72
C GLU A 73 7.73 -3.28 -15.00
N LYS A 74 6.55 -3.89 -14.92
CA LYS A 74 5.63 -3.98 -16.06
C LYS A 74 5.13 -2.60 -16.49
N ILE A 75 4.82 -1.73 -15.54
CA ILE A 75 4.43 -0.34 -15.82
C ILE A 75 5.57 0.39 -16.54
N GLY A 76 6.80 0.26 -16.06
CA GLY A 76 7.98 0.88 -16.67
C GLY A 76 8.25 0.38 -18.09
N GLU A 77 8.20 -0.93 -18.30
CA GLU A 77 8.35 -1.53 -19.62
C GLU A 77 7.29 -1.03 -20.61
N THR A 78 6.03 -1.07 -20.19
CA THR A 78 4.91 -0.63 -21.04
C THR A 78 4.98 0.85 -21.36
N ALA A 79 5.34 1.68 -20.39
CA ALA A 79 5.51 3.12 -20.59
C ALA A 79 6.64 3.39 -21.60
N ALA A 80 7.75 2.68 -21.50
CA ALA A 80 8.87 2.81 -22.44
C ALA A 80 8.47 2.38 -23.86
N GLU A 81 7.75 1.28 -24.01
CA GLU A 81 7.23 0.83 -25.31
C GLU A 81 6.34 1.88 -25.97
N LEU A 82 5.40 2.45 -25.21
CA LEU A 82 4.51 3.50 -25.70
C LEU A 82 5.28 4.76 -26.13
N LEU A 83 6.28 5.14 -25.35
CA LEU A 83 7.12 6.30 -25.68
C LEU A 83 7.93 6.06 -26.96
N PHE A 84 8.56 4.89 -27.10
CA PHE A 84 9.34 4.55 -28.29
C PHE A 84 8.49 4.48 -29.55
N GLU A 85 7.26 3.98 -29.47
CA GLU A 85 6.31 4.03 -30.59
C GLU A 85 6.10 5.44 -31.09
N GLN A 86 5.90 6.39 -30.16
CA GLN A 86 5.71 7.80 -30.51
C GLN A 86 6.95 8.46 -31.10
N ILE A 87 8.13 8.08 -30.62
CA ILE A 87 9.41 8.62 -31.13
C ILE A 87 9.73 8.08 -32.50
N LEU A 88 9.57 6.76 -32.72
CA LEU A 88 9.97 6.08 -33.95
C LEU A 88 9.00 6.31 -35.12
N ASP A 89 7.73 6.55 -34.84
CA ASP A 89 6.72 6.78 -35.86
C ASP A 89 5.72 7.87 -35.42
N ALA A 90 6.22 9.10 -35.30
CA ALA A 90 5.44 10.22 -34.82
C ALA A 90 4.23 10.54 -35.71
N LYS A 91 4.29 10.24 -37.03
CA LYS A 91 3.17 10.50 -37.96
C LYS A 91 1.98 9.57 -37.77
N HIS A 92 2.23 8.34 -37.34
CA HIS A 92 1.22 7.31 -37.21
C HIS A 92 0.94 6.92 -35.76
N ALA A 93 1.68 7.51 -34.82
CA ALA A 93 1.50 7.23 -33.41
C ALA A 93 0.12 7.70 -32.93
N GLN A 94 -0.61 6.83 -32.28
CA GLN A 94 -1.89 7.11 -31.67
C GLN A 94 -1.74 7.20 -30.17
N ILE A 95 -2.56 8.01 -29.54
CA ILE A 95 -2.69 8.02 -28.07
C ILE A 95 -3.29 6.69 -27.65
N ARG A 96 -2.56 5.92 -26.85
CA ARG A 96 -3.02 4.65 -26.32
C ARG A 96 -3.02 4.71 -24.80
N GLU A 97 -3.96 4.00 -24.22
CA GLU A 97 -4.06 3.79 -22.79
C GLU A 97 -3.89 2.30 -22.51
N GLU A 98 -2.89 1.96 -21.71
CA GLU A 98 -2.66 0.60 -21.25
C GLU A 98 -2.90 0.52 -19.75
N VAL A 99 -3.77 -0.38 -19.35
CA VAL A 99 -4.06 -0.62 -17.93
C VAL A 99 -3.37 -1.89 -17.48
N ILE A 100 -2.51 -1.75 -16.47
CA ILE A 100 -1.83 -2.89 -15.84
C ILE A 100 -2.55 -3.13 -14.51
N ASN A 101 -3.23 -4.27 -14.43
CA ASN A 101 -3.99 -4.63 -13.24
C ASN A 101 -3.05 -4.88 -12.05
N SER A 102 -3.41 -4.31 -10.91
CA SER A 102 -2.72 -4.55 -9.66
C SER A 102 -3.22 -5.84 -8.99
N GLU A 103 -2.49 -6.30 -7.98
CA GLU A 103 -2.81 -7.51 -7.22
C GLU A 103 -2.90 -7.18 -5.74
N LEU A 104 -3.97 -7.65 -5.11
CA LEU A 104 -4.16 -7.56 -3.66
C LEU A 104 -3.33 -8.65 -2.98
N ILE A 105 -2.50 -8.25 -2.02
CA ILE A 105 -1.68 -9.18 -1.22
C ILE A 105 -2.10 -9.09 0.23
N VAL A 106 -2.81 -10.10 0.70
CA VAL A 106 -3.25 -10.18 2.10
C VAL A 106 -2.16 -10.84 2.93
N ARG A 107 -1.74 -10.13 3.97
CA ARG A 107 -0.73 -10.61 4.93
C ARG A 107 -1.27 -10.47 6.36
N GLU A 108 -0.41 -10.67 7.34
CA GLU A 108 -0.79 -10.69 8.76
C GLU A 108 -1.51 -9.43 9.24
N SER A 109 -1.17 -8.25 8.71
CA SER A 109 -1.70 -6.99 9.24
C SER A 109 -3.20 -6.78 9.00
N SER A 110 -3.82 -7.55 8.11
CA SER A 110 -5.26 -7.44 7.83
C SER A 110 -5.99 -8.78 7.81
N ASP A 111 -5.29 -9.89 7.93
CA ASP A 111 -5.91 -11.22 7.86
C ASP A 111 -6.56 -11.58 9.20
N ARG A 112 -7.88 -11.54 9.22
CA ARG A 112 -8.70 -11.94 10.38
C ARG A 112 -9.35 -13.31 10.22
N SER A 113 -8.94 -14.09 9.24
CA SER A 113 -9.56 -15.38 8.92
C SER A 113 -9.45 -16.41 10.04
N PHE A 114 -8.50 -16.24 10.94
CA PHE A 114 -8.27 -17.12 12.09
C PHE A 114 -9.00 -16.69 13.37
N MET A 115 -9.76 -15.60 13.32
CA MET A 115 -10.49 -15.07 14.48
C MET A 115 -11.83 -15.76 14.67
#